data_20d312592056c8ceb926cdb86eb449e4
#
_entry.id   20d312592056c8ceb926cdb86eb449e4
#
_cell.length_a   1.000
_cell.length_b   1.000
_cell.length_c   1.000
_cell.angle_alpha   90.00
_cell.angle_beta   90.00
_cell.angle_gamma   90.00
#
_symmetry.space_group_name_H-M   'P 1'
#
loop_
_entity.id
_entity.type
_entity.pdbx_description
1 polymer ?
#
loop_
_entity_poly.entity_id
_entity_poly.type
_entity_poly.pdbx_seq_one_letter_code
_entity_poly.pdbx_strand_id
1 'polypeptide(L)'
;MSNLDWFVLIFTLVSIVTYGIWKTRGAKDLQSYLKGNNDAKWWGIGISIMATQASAITFLSTPGQAYTDGMRFIQFYFGLPVAMIILSVTFLPIFYKLKVYTAYEYLETRFDLKTRTLAAFLFLIQRGLATGITIYAPSIILSTLLNWNLTLTNIFIGLLVILYTVSGGTKAVTQTQKQQMAVMMGGMILAGILVINMLPNNISFLDAVNVAGKMGKLNLVNFDFDLDDRYNFWTGTTAALFLFLSYFGTDQSQVQRYLSGKSLAQSRLGLIMNGLLKIPMQLIILFIGVMVFVFYQFNTPPIFFNKVELNNIKSSNYSEEVNNLENEFKVLHDKKTVDIYSLLDAQKNEDKGRVQELKRSVLFIESKMHEINNYVKTIVIKNNPSAETNDKDYIFMSYVIDYLPTGIIGLLFAVMFCAAMSSTASELNALASVSYTHLTLPTICSV
;
A
#
# COMPACT_ATOMS: atom_id res chain seq x y z
N MET A 1 -5.18 22.02 -3.20
CA MET A 1 -6.49 21.33 -3.29
C MET A 1 -7.59 22.38 -3.45
N SER A 2 -8.55 22.12 -4.33
CA SER A 2 -9.74 22.96 -4.53
C SER A 2 -10.81 22.71 -3.46
N ASN A 3 -11.84 23.57 -3.39
CA ASN A 3 -12.98 23.34 -2.49
C ASN A 3 -13.71 22.01 -2.82
N LEU A 4 -13.74 21.62 -4.10
CA LEU A 4 -14.33 20.36 -4.53
C LEU A 4 -13.54 19.15 -4.02
N ASP A 5 -12.21 19.22 -4.04
CA ASP A 5 -11.36 18.14 -3.49
C ASP A 5 -11.61 17.94 -2.00
N TRP A 6 -11.68 19.04 -1.24
CA TRP A 6 -12.01 18.99 0.19
C TRP A 6 -13.40 18.41 0.45
N PHE A 7 -14.37 18.81 -0.37
CA PHE A 7 -15.73 18.27 -0.25
C PHE A 7 -15.76 16.76 -0.49
N VAL A 8 -15.13 16.27 -1.58
CA VAL A 8 -15.08 14.85 -1.92
C VAL A 8 -14.35 14.06 -0.83
N LEU A 9 -13.21 14.55 -0.35
CA LEU A 9 -12.44 13.93 0.73
C LEU A 9 -13.30 13.80 2.00
N ILE A 10 -13.80 14.92 2.51
CA ILE A 10 -14.55 14.95 3.78
C ILE A 10 -15.84 14.13 3.66
N PHE A 11 -16.59 14.29 2.56
CA PHE A 11 -17.82 13.53 2.32
C PHE A 11 -17.57 12.02 2.32
N THR A 12 -16.51 11.56 1.66
CA THR A 12 -16.14 10.14 1.61
C THR A 12 -15.81 9.61 3.01
N LEU A 13 -14.96 10.31 3.76
CA LEU A 13 -14.56 9.87 5.11
C LEU A 13 -15.73 9.88 6.09
N VAL A 14 -16.53 10.96 6.11
CA VAL A 14 -17.71 11.09 6.98
C VAL A 14 -18.75 10.02 6.65
N SER A 15 -18.99 9.74 5.35
CA SER A 15 -19.92 8.70 4.92
C SER A 15 -19.50 7.32 5.43
N ILE A 16 -18.22 6.96 5.33
CA ILE A 16 -17.68 5.67 5.82
C ILE A 16 -17.82 5.56 7.33
N VAL A 17 -17.40 6.58 8.08
CA VAL A 17 -17.48 6.58 9.55
C VAL A 17 -18.91 6.53 10.02
N THR A 18 -19.80 7.36 9.48
CA THR A 18 -21.22 7.42 9.83
C THR A 18 -21.93 6.10 9.55
N TYR A 19 -21.68 5.52 8.38
CA TYR A 19 -22.22 4.20 8.02
C TYR A 19 -21.70 3.11 8.95
N GLY A 20 -20.42 3.12 9.29
CA GLY A 20 -19.82 2.18 10.24
C GLY A 20 -20.53 2.23 11.58
N ILE A 21 -20.68 3.42 12.16
CA ILE A 21 -21.37 3.63 13.43
C ILE A 21 -22.86 3.23 13.33
N TRP A 22 -23.56 3.67 12.29
CA TRP A 22 -24.99 3.37 12.11
C TRP A 22 -25.26 1.87 11.99
N LYS A 23 -24.47 1.16 11.18
CA LYS A 23 -24.67 -0.28 10.88
C LYS A 23 -24.33 -1.19 12.05
N THR A 24 -23.55 -0.72 13.00
CA THR A 24 -23.03 -1.53 14.12
C THR A 24 -23.57 -1.12 15.49
N ARG A 25 -24.48 -0.17 15.54
CA ARG A 25 -25.22 0.19 16.76
C ARG A 25 -25.87 -1.06 17.35
N GLY A 26 -25.50 -1.41 18.60
CA GLY A 26 -26.14 -2.51 19.33
C GLY A 26 -25.27 -3.74 19.56
N ALA A 27 -23.96 -3.68 19.37
CA ALA A 27 -23.05 -4.69 19.94
C ALA A 27 -23.12 -4.60 21.47
N LYS A 28 -23.86 -5.57 22.10
CA LYS A 28 -24.16 -5.52 23.54
C LYS A 28 -23.35 -6.50 24.37
N ASP A 29 -22.66 -7.44 23.72
CA ASP A 29 -21.91 -8.50 24.39
C ASP A 29 -20.49 -8.61 23.84
N LEU A 30 -19.63 -9.24 24.63
CA LEU A 30 -18.22 -9.44 24.31
C LEU A 30 -18.03 -10.25 23.00
N GLN A 31 -18.85 -11.27 22.79
CA GLN A 31 -18.76 -12.09 21.60
C GLN A 31 -19.08 -11.31 20.32
N SER A 32 -20.07 -10.43 20.35
CA SER A 32 -20.39 -9.56 19.23
C SER A 32 -19.28 -8.56 18.94
N TYR A 33 -18.64 -8.04 20.00
CA TYR A 33 -17.55 -7.07 19.88
C TYR A 33 -16.27 -7.71 19.33
N LEU A 34 -15.84 -8.87 19.89
CA LEU A 34 -14.59 -9.52 19.51
C LEU A 34 -14.69 -10.36 18.24
N LYS A 35 -15.80 -11.06 18.01
CA LYS A 35 -16.00 -11.99 16.86
C LYS A 35 -17.07 -11.55 15.85
N GLY A 36 -17.74 -10.40 16.07
CA GLY A 36 -18.79 -9.92 15.16
C GLY A 36 -19.97 -10.88 15.03
N ASN A 37 -20.32 -11.62 16.10
CA ASN A 37 -21.36 -12.67 16.15
C ASN A 37 -21.09 -13.89 15.25
N ASN A 38 -19.90 -14.07 14.69
CA ASN A 38 -19.57 -15.13 13.76
C ASN A 38 -20.57 -15.18 12.57
N ASP A 39 -20.95 -14.03 12.00
CA ASP A 39 -21.93 -13.95 10.91
C ASP A 39 -21.30 -13.59 9.55
N ALA A 40 -19.99 -13.42 9.52
CA ALA A 40 -19.27 -12.99 8.33
C ALA A 40 -19.30 -14.08 7.22
N LYS A 41 -19.66 -13.63 6.00
CA LYS A 41 -19.59 -14.45 4.80
C LYS A 41 -18.19 -14.41 4.21
N TRP A 42 -17.81 -15.45 3.45
CA TRP A 42 -16.48 -15.62 2.85
C TRP A 42 -15.95 -14.39 2.11
N TRP A 43 -16.78 -13.73 1.29
CA TRP A 43 -16.36 -12.53 0.54
C TRP A 43 -16.09 -11.34 1.47
N GLY A 44 -16.90 -11.20 2.54
CA GLY A 44 -16.66 -10.15 3.54
C GLY A 44 -15.38 -10.39 4.34
N ILE A 45 -15.08 -11.65 4.65
CA ILE A 45 -13.82 -12.06 5.29
C ILE A 45 -12.65 -11.77 4.38
N GLY A 46 -12.70 -12.22 3.12
CA GLY A 46 -11.62 -12.00 2.15
C GLY A 46 -11.32 -10.50 1.93
N ILE A 47 -12.37 -9.69 1.71
CA ILE A 47 -12.21 -8.23 1.59
C ILE A 47 -11.61 -7.62 2.87
N SER A 48 -12.08 -8.04 4.05
CA SER A 48 -11.56 -7.52 5.33
C SER A 48 -10.08 -7.87 5.54
N ILE A 49 -9.66 -9.09 5.19
CA ILE A 49 -8.26 -9.51 5.23
C ILE A 49 -7.42 -8.68 4.25
N MET A 50 -7.89 -8.55 3.00
CA MET A 50 -7.21 -7.74 1.98
C MET A 50 -7.07 -6.28 2.41
N ALA A 51 -8.13 -5.71 2.98
CA ALA A 51 -8.16 -4.32 3.45
C ALA A 51 -7.27 -4.10 4.70
N THR A 52 -7.16 -5.09 5.59
CA THR A 52 -6.24 -5.05 6.73
C THR A 52 -4.78 -5.04 6.26
N GLN A 53 -4.46 -5.81 5.22
CA GLN A 53 -3.12 -5.87 4.63
C GLN A 53 -2.80 -4.68 3.72
N ALA A 54 -3.81 -4.06 3.13
CA ALA A 54 -3.66 -2.94 2.20
C ALA A 54 -3.52 -1.63 2.98
N SER A 55 -2.31 -1.33 3.41
CA SER A 55 -1.97 -0.08 4.10
C SER A 55 -1.83 1.10 3.11
N ALA A 56 -1.68 2.32 3.62
CA ALA A 56 -1.41 3.51 2.82
C ALA A 56 -0.17 3.34 1.92
N ILE A 57 0.86 2.63 2.39
CA ILE A 57 2.07 2.31 1.62
C ILE A 57 1.72 1.55 0.33
N THR A 58 0.71 0.67 0.35
CA THR A 58 0.28 -0.07 -0.84
C THR A 58 -0.21 0.86 -1.96
N PHE A 59 -0.84 1.98 -1.63
CA PHE A 59 -1.43 2.90 -2.62
C PHE A 59 -0.56 4.12 -2.91
N LEU A 60 0.39 4.44 -2.03
CA LEU A 60 1.34 5.54 -2.18
C LEU A 60 2.67 5.06 -2.76
N SER A 61 3.36 4.20 -2.02
CA SER A 61 4.74 3.81 -2.32
C SER A 61 4.83 2.77 -3.43
N THR A 62 3.86 1.85 -3.53
CA THR A 62 3.94 0.78 -4.54
C THR A 62 3.88 1.30 -5.99
N PRO A 63 3.02 2.27 -6.35
CA PRO A 63 3.10 2.88 -7.69
C PRO A 63 4.45 3.57 -7.94
N GLY A 64 5.00 4.28 -6.95
CA GLY A 64 6.32 4.90 -7.05
C GLY A 64 7.46 3.87 -7.18
N GLN A 65 7.35 2.75 -6.46
CA GLN A 65 8.27 1.63 -6.64
C GLN A 65 8.19 1.03 -8.04
N ALA A 66 6.98 0.87 -8.59
CA ALA A 66 6.82 0.36 -9.96
C ALA A 66 7.35 1.35 -11.01
N TYR A 67 7.24 2.65 -10.77
CA TYR A 67 7.87 3.69 -11.58
C TYR A 67 9.40 3.49 -11.65
N THR A 68 10.06 3.28 -10.51
CA THR A 68 11.53 3.12 -10.47
C THR A 68 11.98 1.73 -10.86
N ASP A 69 11.42 0.69 -10.26
CA ASP A 69 11.94 -0.69 -10.29
C ASP A 69 11.12 -1.62 -11.21
N GLY A 70 10.01 -1.12 -11.79
CA GLY A 70 9.09 -1.92 -12.60
C GLY A 70 8.21 -2.84 -11.76
N MET A 71 7.65 -3.88 -12.40
CA MET A 71 6.62 -4.73 -11.80
C MET A 71 7.18 -5.93 -11.01
N ARG A 72 8.49 -6.04 -10.82
CA ARG A 72 9.14 -7.18 -10.14
C ARG A 72 8.64 -7.43 -8.72
N PHE A 73 8.18 -6.40 -8.03
CA PHE A 73 7.62 -6.53 -6.67
C PHE A 73 6.47 -7.53 -6.57
N ILE A 74 5.80 -7.85 -7.68
CA ILE A 74 4.71 -8.84 -7.69
C ILE A 74 5.16 -10.22 -7.21
N GLN A 75 6.43 -10.59 -7.42
CA GLN A 75 7.00 -11.87 -7.02
C GLN A 75 6.89 -12.11 -5.51
N PHE A 76 6.92 -11.02 -4.71
CA PHE A 76 6.72 -11.09 -3.27
C PHE A 76 5.38 -11.73 -2.87
N TYR A 77 4.37 -11.67 -3.75
CA TYR A 77 3.04 -12.24 -3.48
C TYR A 77 2.88 -13.69 -3.96
N PHE A 78 3.87 -14.31 -4.60
CA PHE A 78 3.73 -15.67 -5.13
C PHE A 78 3.60 -16.73 -4.03
N GLY A 79 4.20 -16.51 -2.86
CA GLY A 79 4.03 -17.38 -1.70
C GLY A 79 2.66 -17.25 -1.01
N LEU A 80 1.90 -16.16 -1.26
CA LEU A 80 0.66 -15.89 -0.55
C LEU A 80 -0.44 -16.94 -0.77
N PRO A 81 -0.78 -17.38 -2.00
CA PRO A 81 -1.81 -18.41 -2.21
C PRO A 81 -1.48 -19.72 -1.48
N VAL A 82 -0.21 -20.12 -1.51
CA VAL A 82 0.28 -21.34 -0.83
C VAL A 82 0.12 -21.19 0.68
N ALA A 83 0.51 -20.04 1.24
CA ALA A 83 0.30 -19.75 2.66
C ALA A 83 -1.17 -19.84 3.06
N MET A 84 -2.08 -19.27 2.25
CA MET A 84 -3.52 -19.30 2.52
C MET A 84 -4.08 -20.73 2.49
N ILE A 85 -3.61 -21.59 1.60
CA ILE A 85 -3.99 -23.01 1.55
C ILE A 85 -3.50 -23.73 2.82
N ILE A 86 -2.23 -23.58 3.18
CA ILE A 86 -1.65 -24.22 4.38
C ILE A 86 -2.43 -23.80 5.62
N LEU A 87 -2.67 -22.49 5.82
CA LEU A 87 -3.41 -21.98 6.97
C LEU A 87 -4.86 -22.50 7.00
N SER A 88 -5.50 -22.59 5.85
CA SER A 88 -6.87 -23.10 5.73
C SER A 88 -6.99 -24.59 6.12
N VAL A 89 -5.96 -25.38 5.89
CA VAL A 89 -5.95 -26.83 6.17
C VAL A 89 -5.43 -27.14 7.56
N THR A 90 -4.48 -26.37 8.09
CA THR A 90 -3.79 -26.65 9.35
C THR A 90 -4.31 -25.80 10.52
N PHE A 91 -4.07 -24.50 10.53
CA PHE A 91 -4.35 -23.59 11.66
C PHE A 91 -5.84 -23.37 11.89
N LEU A 92 -6.58 -23.10 10.81
CA LEU A 92 -7.98 -22.72 10.92
C LEU A 92 -8.87 -23.82 11.54
N PRO A 93 -8.73 -25.13 11.20
CA PRO A 93 -9.48 -26.20 11.88
C PRO A 93 -9.18 -26.27 13.38
N ILE A 94 -7.94 -26.05 13.80
CA ILE A 94 -7.53 -26.04 15.20
C ILE A 94 -8.25 -24.90 15.95
N PHE A 95 -8.20 -23.69 15.43
CA PHE A 95 -8.84 -22.52 16.03
C PHE A 95 -10.37 -22.67 16.11
N TYR A 96 -11.00 -23.25 15.11
CA TYR A 96 -12.44 -23.52 15.12
C TYR A 96 -12.83 -24.59 16.12
N LYS A 97 -12.05 -25.67 16.23
CA LYS A 97 -12.29 -26.77 17.20
C LYS A 97 -12.20 -26.27 18.65
N LEU A 98 -11.21 -25.41 18.93
CA LEU A 98 -10.99 -24.85 20.26
C LEU A 98 -11.87 -23.64 20.57
N LYS A 99 -12.59 -23.10 19.59
CA LYS A 99 -13.44 -21.90 19.69
C LYS A 99 -12.75 -20.66 20.26
N VAL A 100 -11.44 -20.53 19.99
CA VAL A 100 -10.59 -19.46 20.55
C VAL A 100 -11.06 -18.06 20.12
N TYR A 101 -10.86 -17.07 20.97
CA TYR A 101 -11.02 -15.64 20.65
C TYR A 101 -9.76 -15.07 20.00
N THR A 102 -8.61 -15.57 20.41
CA THR A 102 -7.30 -15.17 19.88
C THR A 102 -6.44 -16.39 19.55
N ALA A 103 -5.48 -16.24 18.65
CA ALA A 103 -4.53 -17.30 18.33
C ALA A 103 -3.72 -17.76 19.55
N TYR A 104 -3.54 -16.90 20.55
CA TYR A 104 -2.70 -17.19 21.72
C TYR A 104 -3.36 -18.10 22.74
N GLU A 105 -4.69 -18.23 22.76
CA GLU A 105 -5.39 -19.20 23.60
C GLU A 105 -5.03 -20.64 23.26
N TYR A 106 -4.65 -20.91 22.01
CA TYR A 106 -4.14 -22.23 21.60
C TYR A 106 -2.89 -22.62 22.37
N LEU A 107 -2.02 -21.65 22.69
CA LEU A 107 -0.76 -21.91 23.40
C LEU A 107 -1.00 -22.39 24.84
N GLU A 108 -2.04 -21.90 25.50
CA GLU A 108 -2.38 -22.37 26.84
C GLU A 108 -2.84 -23.84 26.82
N THR A 109 -3.67 -24.21 25.83
CA THR A 109 -4.17 -25.57 25.72
C THR A 109 -3.06 -26.57 25.33
N ARG A 110 -2.01 -26.11 24.66
CA ARG A 110 -0.90 -26.93 24.18
C ARG A 110 0.28 -26.97 25.13
N PHE A 111 0.55 -25.88 25.84
CA PHE A 111 1.67 -25.69 26.73
C PHE A 111 1.18 -25.30 28.13
N ASP A 112 1.14 -23.98 28.42
CA ASP A 112 0.73 -23.45 29.70
C ASP A 112 0.28 -21.96 29.60
N LEU A 113 -0.24 -21.45 30.72
CA LEU A 113 -0.66 -20.05 30.85
C LEU A 113 0.51 -19.07 30.67
N LYS A 114 1.73 -19.44 31.08
CA LYS A 114 2.91 -18.55 30.99
C LYS A 114 3.28 -18.33 29.53
N THR A 115 3.26 -19.40 28.73
CA THR A 115 3.52 -19.33 27.29
C THR A 115 2.47 -18.48 26.56
N ARG A 116 1.19 -18.64 26.91
CA ARG A 116 0.09 -17.79 26.39
C ARG A 116 0.31 -16.32 26.71
N THR A 117 0.60 -16.02 28.00
CA THR A 117 0.77 -14.63 28.48
C THR A 117 2.00 -13.97 27.83
N LEU A 118 3.12 -14.71 27.73
CA LEU A 118 4.32 -14.21 27.05
C LEU A 118 4.05 -13.88 25.58
N ALA A 119 3.39 -14.77 24.84
CA ALA A 119 3.07 -14.54 23.44
C ALA A 119 2.13 -13.34 23.25
N ALA A 120 1.11 -13.19 24.11
CA ALA A 120 0.20 -12.06 24.12
C ALA A 120 0.95 -10.74 24.41
N PHE A 121 1.85 -10.74 25.38
CA PHE A 121 2.66 -9.57 25.75
C PHE A 121 3.58 -9.14 24.59
N LEU A 122 4.29 -10.09 23.98
CA LEU A 122 5.13 -9.82 22.80
C LEU A 122 4.30 -9.24 21.62
N PHE A 123 3.12 -9.80 21.39
CA PHE A 123 2.21 -9.26 20.37
C PHE A 123 1.79 -7.82 20.68
N LEU A 124 1.43 -7.51 21.94
CA LEU A 124 1.02 -6.15 22.31
C LEU A 124 2.14 -5.13 22.07
N ILE A 125 3.39 -5.46 22.40
CA ILE A 125 4.54 -4.60 22.13
C ILE A 125 4.73 -4.44 20.61
N GLN A 126 4.88 -5.56 19.89
CA GLN A 126 5.14 -5.55 18.45
C GLN A 126 4.03 -4.81 17.69
N ARG A 127 2.76 -5.15 17.97
CA ARG A 127 1.63 -4.56 17.25
C ARG A 127 1.35 -3.13 17.68
N GLY A 128 1.61 -2.76 18.94
CA GLY A 128 1.54 -1.38 19.41
C GLY A 128 2.52 -0.47 18.68
N LEU A 129 3.78 -0.89 18.57
CA LEU A 129 4.80 -0.18 17.79
C LEU A 129 4.44 -0.12 16.30
N ALA A 130 3.99 -1.25 15.73
CA ALA A 130 3.57 -1.31 14.32
C ALA A 130 2.39 -0.36 14.04
N THR A 131 1.40 -0.29 14.93
CA THR A 131 0.26 0.63 14.79
C THR A 131 0.70 2.09 14.79
N GLY A 132 1.68 2.45 15.66
CA GLY A 132 2.29 3.76 15.63
C GLY A 132 2.89 4.10 14.26
N ILE A 133 3.65 3.19 13.68
CA ILE A 133 4.25 3.35 12.34
C ILE A 133 3.16 3.41 11.25
N THR A 134 2.12 2.59 11.36
CA THR A 134 1.00 2.56 10.40
C THR A 134 0.23 3.88 10.35
N ILE A 135 0.16 4.63 11.46
CA ILE A 135 -0.42 5.98 11.50
C ILE A 135 0.63 7.01 11.03
N TYR A 136 1.86 6.90 11.49
CA TYR A 136 2.92 7.90 11.31
C TYR A 136 3.38 8.00 9.85
N ALA A 137 3.65 6.87 9.18
CA ALA A 137 4.18 6.88 7.82
C ALA A 137 3.26 7.60 6.81
N PRO A 138 1.93 7.29 6.70
CA PRO A 138 1.04 8.06 5.83
C PRO A 138 0.87 9.50 6.30
N SER A 139 0.97 9.78 7.60
CA SER A 139 0.84 11.14 8.12
C SER A 139 1.99 12.06 7.69
N ILE A 140 3.21 11.55 7.58
CA ILE A 140 4.35 12.32 7.04
C ILE A 140 4.01 12.78 5.63
N ILE A 141 3.61 11.86 4.76
CA ILE A 141 3.32 12.16 3.37
C ILE A 141 2.14 13.13 3.25
N LEU A 142 1.06 12.87 4.00
CA LEU A 142 -0.13 13.73 3.99
C LEU A 142 0.17 15.12 4.57
N SER A 143 0.95 15.22 5.64
CA SER A 143 1.34 16.51 6.22
C SER A 143 2.17 17.34 5.24
N THR A 144 3.11 16.70 4.54
CA THR A 144 3.93 17.32 3.50
C THR A 144 3.09 17.81 2.33
N LEU A 145 2.18 16.97 1.83
CA LEU A 145 1.37 17.27 0.65
C LEU A 145 0.26 18.29 0.93
N LEU A 146 -0.34 18.25 2.12
CA LEU A 146 -1.41 19.16 2.55
C LEU A 146 -0.90 20.41 3.29
N ASN A 147 0.39 20.46 3.56
CA ASN A 147 1.02 21.48 4.39
C ASN A 147 0.39 21.56 5.80
N TRP A 148 0.07 20.40 6.37
CA TRP A 148 -0.49 20.28 7.72
C TRP A 148 0.59 20.03 8.74
N ASN A 149 0.32 20.39 10.00
CA ASN A 149 1.18 19.98 11.10
C ASN A 149 1.12 18.44 11.29
N LEU A 150 2.29 17.78 11.31
CA LEU A 150 2.40 16.32 11.41
C LEU A 150 1.69 15.75 12.63
N THR A 151 1.83 16.41 13.79
CA THR A 151 1.17 15.97 15.02
C THR A 151 -0.36 16.03 14.91
N LEU A 152 -0.89 17.11 14.34
CA LEU A 152 -2.33 17.23 14.11
C LEU A 152 -2.84 16.19 13.11
N THR A 153 -2.07 15.88 12.06
CA THR A 153 -2.41 14.84 11.09
C THR A 153 -2.47 13.46 11.75
N ASN A 154 -1.50 13.12 12.59
CA ASN A 154 -1.48 11.87 13.36
C ASN A 154 -2.71 11.76 14.27
N ILE A 155 -3.02 12.83 15.04
CA ILE A 155 -4.17 12.86 15.94
C ILE A 155 -5.47 12.71 15.14
N PHE A 156 -5.60 13.40 14.02
CA PHE A 156 -6.80 13.35 13.17
C PHE A 156 -7.07 11.94 12.64
N ILE A 157 -6.06 11.26 12.07
CA ILE A 157 -6.19 9.88 11.59
C ILE A 157 -6.54 8.95 12.76
N GLY A 158 -5.83 9.04 13.87
CA GLY A 158 -6.08 8.22 15.06
C GLY A 158 -7.50 8.37 15.60
N LEU A 159 -7.99 9.61 15.75
CA LEU A 159 -9.35 9.88 16.24
C LEU A 159 -10.42 9.35 15.28
N LEU A 160 -10.28 9.54 13.99
CA LEU A 160 -11.22 8.98 13.00
C LEU A 160 -11.35 7.46 13.14
N VAL A 161 -10.22 6.76 13.31
CA VAL A 161 -10.23 5.30 13.46
C VAL A 161 -10.89 4.88 14.78
N ILE A 162 -10.56 5.54 15.89
CA ILE A 162 -11.09 5.23 17.21
C ILE A 162 -12.63 5.39 17.22
N LEU A 163 -13.18 6.44 16.62
CA LEU A 163 -14.61 6.75 16.63
C LEU A 163 -15.48 5.59 16.14
N TYR A 164 -15.12 4.94 15.02
CA TYR A 164 -15.93 3.84 14.51
C TYR A 164 -15.51 2.48 15.05
N THR A 165 -14.23 2.30 15.40
CA THR A 165 -13.72 1.02 15.92
C THR A 165 -14.30 0.73 17.30
N VAL A 166 -14.32 1.74 18.19
CA VAL A 166 -14.89 1.62 19.54
C VAL A 166 -16.39 1.37 19.50
N SER A 167 -17.11 1.96 18.55
CA SER A 167 -18.58 1.85 18.48
C SER A 167 -19.11 0.45 18.16
N GLY A 168 -18.34 -0.41 17.46
CA GLY A 168 -18.86 -1.70 16.99
C GLY A 168 -17.84 -2.83 16.84
N GLY A 169 -16.59 -2.64 17.33
CA GLY A 169 -15.54 -3.66 17.34
C GLY A 169 -15.31 -4.32 15.96
N THR A 170 -15.12 -5.64 15.96
CA THR A 170 -14.85 -6.43 14.74
C THR A 170 -15.89 -6.25 13.64
N LYS A 171 -17.17 -6.11 14.00
CA LYS A 171 -18.25 -5.92 13.04
C LYS A 171 -18.15 -4.57 12.33
N ALA A 172 -17.86 -3.48 13.08
CA ALA A 172 -17.66 -2.15 12.53
C ALA A 172 -16.47 -2.14 11.58
N VAL A 173 -15.33 -2.68 12.02
CA VAL A 173 -14.11 -2.77 11.20
C VAL A 173 -14.39 -3.51 9.89
N THR A 174 -15.04 -4.68 9.93
CA THR A 174 -15.35 -5.46 8.73
C THR A 174 -16.31 -4.74 7.78
N GLN A 175 -17.28 -3.98 8.29
CA GLN A 175 -18.24 -3.25 7.44
C GLN A 175 -17.59 -2.00 6.81
N THR A 176 -16.83 -1.23 7.57
CA THR A 176 -16.12 -0.05 7.03
C THR A 176 -15.05 -0.46 6.02
N GLN A 177 -14.34 -1.57 6.24
CA GLN A 177 -13.33 -2.09 5.34
C GLN A 177 -13.86 -2.45 3.95
N LYS A 178 -15.11 -2.92 3.84
CA LYS A 178 -15.74 -3.16 2.53
C LYS A 178 -15.88 -1.89 1.73
N GLN A 179 -16.29 -0.80 2.37
CA GLN A 179 -16.44 0.51 1.72
C GLN A 179 -15.08 1.13 1.42
N GLN A 180 -14.17 1.08 2.40
CA GLN A 180 -12.80 1.56 2.21
C GLN A 180 -12.14 0.85 1.03
N MET A 181 -12.27 -0.49 0.91
CA MET A 181 -11.73 -1.23 -0.23
C MET A 181 -12.37 -0.82 -1.56
N ALA A 182 -13.68 -0.56 -1.58
CA ALA A 182 -14.37 -0.08 -2.78
C ALA A 182 -13.84 1.30 -3.21
N VAL A 183 -13.65 2.23 -2.26
CA VAL A 183 -13.06 3.56 -2.51
C VAL A 183 -11.62 3.42 -2.98
N MET A 184 -10.80 2.58 -2.31
CA MET A 184 -9.41 2.38 -2.66
C MET A 184 -9.24 1.82 -4.08
N MET A 185 -9.94 0.74 -4.40
CA MET A 185 -9.84 0.14 -5.72
C MET A 185 -10.48 1.00 -6.82
N GLY A 186 -11.64 1.58 -6.53
CA GLY A 186 -12.32 2.48 -7.46
C GLY A 186 -11.48 3.72 -7.80
N GLY A 187 -10.89 4.36 -6.79
CA GLY A 187 -9.99 5.51 -6.96
C GLY A 187 -8.73 5.15 -7.75
N MET A 188 -8.10 4.01 -7.45
CA MET A 188 -6.92 3.55 -8.19
C MET A 188 -7.22 3.21 -9.64
N ILE A 189 -8.31 2.48 -9.91
CA ILE A 189 -8.72 2.18 -11.30
C ILE A 189 -9.01 3.47 -12.07
N LEU A 190 -9.70 4.41 -11.45
CA LEU A 190 -9.96 5.72 -12.06
C LEU A 190 -8.66 6.48 -12.36
N ALA A 191 -7.70 6.49 -11.43
CA ALA A 191 -6.38 7.08 -11.66
C ALA A 191 -5.65 6.38 -12.82
N GLY A 192 -5.73 5.05 -12.90
CA GLY A 192 -5.17 4.27 -14.01
C GLY A 192 -5.79 4.62 -15.38
N ILE A 193 -7.10 4.79 -15.44
CA ILE A 193 -7.78 5.22 -16.67
C ILE A 193 -7.33 6.63 -17.06
N LEU A 194 -7.24 7.53 -16.09
CA LEU A 194 -6.84 8.92 -16.35
C LEU A 194 -5.39 9.04 -16.82
N VAL A 195 -4.46 8.31 -16.24
CA VAL A 195 -3.06 8.36 -16.68
C VAL A 195 -2.91 7.90 -18.14
N ILE A 196 -3.68 6.89 -18.55
CA ILE A 196 -3.69 6.41 -19.94
C ILE A 196 -4.29 7.46 -20.87
N ASN A 197 -5.40 8.09 -20.47
CA ASN A 197 -6.07 9.13 -21.26
C ASN A 197 -5.27 10.45 -21.36
N MET A 198 -4.32 10.68 -20.47
CA MET A 198 -3.43 11.84 -20.47
C MET A 198 -2.14 11.65 -21.28
N LEU A 199 -1.95 10.49 -21.88
CA LEU A 199 -0.87 10.30 -22.85
C LEU A 199 -1.10 11.16 -24.10
N PRO A 200 -0.03 11.54 -24.81
CA PRO A 200 -0.16 12.28 -26.07
C PRO A 200 -1.10 11.57 -27.06
N ASN A 201 -1.88 12.33 -27.82
CA ASN A 201 -2.90 11.79 -28.75
C ASN A 201 -2.35 10.81 -29.82
N ASN A 202 -1.08 10.92 -30.12
CA ASN A 202 -0.38 10.04 -31.08
C ASN A 202 0.21 8.78 -30.43
N ILE A 203 0.04 8.58 -29.12
CA ILE A 203 0.52 7.40 -28.37
C ILE A 203 -0.69 6.57 -27.98
N SER A 204 -0.82 5.39 -28.57
CA SER A 204 -1.84 4.43 -28.19
C SER A 204 -1.48 3.71 -26.88
N PHE A 205 -2.47 3.06 -26.27
CA PHE A 205 -2.23 2.20 -25.10
C PHE A 205 -1.17 1.12 -25.37
N LEU A 206 -1.20 0.52 -26.57
CA LEU A 206 -0.21 -0.48 -26.95
C LEU A 206 1.20 0.11 -27.11
N ASP A 207 1.30 1.32 -27.65
CA ASP A 207 2.59 2.04 -27.73
C ASP A 207 3.14 2.30 -26.31
N ALA A 208 2.30 2.70 -25.37
CA ALA A 208 2.68 2.91 -23.97
C ALA A 208 3.20 1.62 -23.31
N VAL A 209 2.50 0.51 -23.50
CA VAL A 209 2.92 -0.82 -23.03
C VAL A 209 4.25 -1.24 -23.67
N ASN A 210 4.45 -0.97 -24.98
CA ASN A 210 5.69 -1.25 -25.68
C ASN A 210 6.87 -0.44 -25.12
N VAL A 211 6.70 0.86 -24.86
CA VAL A 211 7.73 1.71 -24.23
C VAL A 211 8.10 1.12 -22.86
N ALA A 212 7.13 0.84 -22.01
CA ALA A 212 7.35 0.24 -20.69
C ALA A 212 8.11 -1.09 -20.79
N GLY A 213 7.74 -1.95 -21.75
CA GLY A 213 8.39 -3.25 -21.98
C GLY A 213 9.84 -3.11 -22.47
N LYS A 214 10.12 -2.19 -23.40
CA LYS A 214 11.48 -1.92 -23.89
C LYS A 214 12.40 -1.36 -22.81
N MET A 215 11.84 -0.58 -21.89
CA MET A 215 12.56 -0.03 -20.72
C MET A 215 12.61 -1.01 -19.52
N GLY A 216 12.15 -2.27 -19.70
CA GLY A 216 12.24 -3.32 -18.68
C GLY A 216 11.26 -3.18 -17.51
N LYS A 217 10.31 -2.24 -17.56
CA LYS A 217 9.35 -1.98 -16.46
C LYS A 217 8.28 -3.05 -16.33
N LEU A 218 8.01 -3.83 -17.38
CA LEU A 218 7.03 -4.92 -17.40
C LEU A 218 7.62 -6.30 -17.04
N ASN A 219 8.89 -6.37 -16.67
CA ASN A 219 9.49 -7.61 -16.19
C ASN A 219 8.82 -8.02 -14.88
N LEU A 220 8.06 -9.12 -14.89
CA LEU A 220 7.32 -9.64 -13.75
C LEU A 220 8.13 -10.61 -12.91
N VAL A 221 8.89 -11.48 -13.58
CA VAL A 221 9.57 -12.61 -12.94
C VAL A 221 11.05 -12.59 -13.26
N ASN A 222 11.88 -12.73 -12.23
CA ASN A 222 13.30 -12.97 -12.33
C ASN A 222 13.61 -14.34 -11.69
N PHE A 223 14.12 -15.27 -12.48
CA PHE A 223 14.50 -16.61 -12.05
C PHE A 223 15.97 -16.73 -11.63
N ASP A 224 16.75 -15.67 -11.74
CA ASP A 224 18.14 -15.66 -11.29
C ASP A 224 18.19 -15.98 -9.80
N PHE A 225 19.04 -16.93 -9.44
CA PHE A 225 19.28 -17.28 -8.05
C PHE A 225 20.32 -16.31 -7.46
N ASP A 226 19.83 -15.17 -7.01
CA ASP A 226 20.61 -14.13 -6.36
C ASP A 226 20.00 -13.84 -4.98
N LEU A 227 20.78 -14.05 -3.93
CA LEU A 227 20.34 -13.82 -2.54
C LEU A 227 20.33 -12.34 -2.16
N ASP A 228 21.06 -11.50 -2.90
CA ASP A 228 21.10 -10.05 -2.69
C ASP A 228 19.93 -9.34 -3.41
N ASP A 229 19.34 -9.98 -4.44
CA ASP A 229 18.14 -9.46 -5.11
C ASP A 229 16.89 -9.76 -4.27
N ARG A 230 16.31 -8.69 -3.69
CA ARG A 230 15.11 -8.77 -2.85
C ARG A 230 13.89 -9.32 -3.58
N TYR A 231 13.76 -9.08 -4.89
CA TYR A 231 12.59 -9.39 -5.69
C TYR A 231 12.91 -10.33 -6.83
N ASN A 232 13.20 -11.58 -6.48
CA ASN A 232 13.32 -12.69 -7.42
C ASN A 232 12.30 -13.80 -7.09
N PHE A 233 12.14 -14.76 -7.99
CA PHE A 233 11.18 -15.87 -7.85
C PHE A 233 11.42 -16.68 -6.57
N TRP A 234 12.67 -16.91 -6.20
CA TRP A 234 13.05 -17.76 -5.06
C TRP A 234 12.72 -17.09 -3.72
N THR A 235 13.04 -15.81 -3.58
CA THR A 235 12.69 -15.04 -2.37
C THR A 235 11.18 -14.86 -2.24
N GLY A 236 10.48 -14.65 -3.35
CA GLY A 236 9.02 -14.49 -3.38
C GLY A 236 8.25 -15.78 -3.07
N THR A 237 8.76 -16.94 -3.48
CA THR A 237 8.10 -18.23 -3.22
C THR A 237 8.47 -18.85 -1.87
N THR A 238 9.67 -18.60 -1.35
CA THR A 238 10.16 -19.18 -0.10
C THR A 238 10.05 -18.20 1.06
N ALA A 239 10.88 -17.15 1.09
CA ALA A 239 10.91 -16.22 2.22
C ALA A 239 9.55 -15.53 2.45
N ALA A 240 8.89 -15.09 1.37
CA ALA A 240 7.56 -14.49 1.48
C ALA A 240 6.48 -15.50 1.92
N LEU A 241 6.60 -16.79 1.57
CA LEU A 241 5.71 -17.83 2.08
C LEU A 241 5.75 -17.89 3.62
N PHE A 242 6.94 -17.97 4.21
CA PHE A 242 7.08 -18.02 5.67
C PHE A 242 6.62 -16.73 6.34
N LEU A 243 6.88 -15.58 5.72
CA LEU A 243 6.36 -14.30 6.20
C LEU A 243 4.83 -14.30 6.22
N PHE A 244 4.16 -14.76 5.16
CA PHE A 244 2.70 -14.82 5.11
C PHE A 244 2.12 -15.87 6.05
N LEU A 245 2.78 -17.01 6.25
CA LEU A 245 2.39 -17.99 7.26
C LEU A 245 2.41 -17.38 8.67
N SER A 246 3.46 -16.65 9.01
CA SER A 246 3.54 -15.93 10.28
C SER A 246 2.45 -14.84 10.38
N TYR A 247 2.37 -13.95 9.40
CA TYR A 247 1.46 -12.80 9.43
C TYR A 247 -0.02 -13.20 9.47
N PHE A 248 -0.43 -14.16 8.66
CA PHE A 248 -1.83 -14.61 8.64
C PHE A 248 -2.15 -15.74 9.63
N GLY A 249 -1.13 -16.43 10.16
CA GLY A 249 -1.32 -17.54 11.10
C GLY A 249 -1.29 -17.13 12.57
N THR A 250 -0.54 -16.08 12.92
CA THR A 250 -0.30 -15.75 14.33
C THR A 250 -0.65 -14.30 14.70
N ASP A 251 -0.68 -13.38 13.73
CA ASP A 251 -1.02 -12.00 13.99
C ASP A 251 -2.54 -11.82 14.19
N GLN A 252 -2.94 -11.40 15.40
CA GLN A 252 -4.33 -11.28 15.75
C GLN A 252 -5.10 -10.26 14.89
N SER A 253 -4.44 -9.26 14.31
CA SER A 253 -5.11 -8.33 13.40
C SER A 253 -5.67 -9.00 12.15
N GLN A 254 -5.03 -10.09 11.69
CA GLN A 254 -5.47 -10.93 10.58
C GLN A 254 -6.32 -12.11 11.04
N VAL A 255 -5.87 -12.81 12.09
CA VAL A 255 -6.57 -13.97 12.67
C VAL A 255 -8.01 -13.62 13.03
N GLN A 256 -8.24 -12.50 13.66
CA GLN A 256 -9.55 -12.04 14.06
C GLN A 256 -10.53 -11.88 12.88
N ARG A 257 -10.02 -11.54 11.69
CA ARG A 257 -10.87 -11.37 10.48
C ARG A 257 -11.50 -12.70 10.07
N TYR A 258 -10.74 -13.78 9.98
CA TYR A 258 -11.29 -15.07 9.58
C TYR A 258 -11.97 -15.83 10.73
N LEU A 259 -11.66 -15.56 12.00
CA LEU A 259 -12.39 -16.10 13.15
C LEU A 259 -13.81 -15.54 13.26
N SER A 260 -14.13 -14.42 12.62
CA SER A 260 -15.48 -13.86 12.57
C SER A 260 -16.42 -14.60 11.61
N GLY A 261 -15.94 -15.62 10.91
CA GLY A 261 -16.69 -16.36 9.90
C GLY A 261 -17.83 -17.19 10.47
N LYS A 262 -18.95 -17.29 9.71
CA LYS A 262 -20.15 -18.06 10.08
C LYS A 262 -19.87 -19.56 10.20
N SER A 263 -18.89 -20.07 9.48
CA SER A 263 -18.48 -21.47 9.52
C SER A 263 -17.03 -21.63 9.07
N LEU A 264 -16.44 -22.78 9.39
CA LEU A 264 -15.09 -23.14 8.93
C LEU A 264 -14.94 -23.01 7.41
N ALA A 265 -15.97 -23.45 6.64
CA ALA A 265 -15.97 -23.32 5.18
C ALA A 265 -15.94 -21.86 4.71
N GLN A 266 -16.72 -20.97 5.36
CA GLN A 266 -16.72 -19.54 5.02
C GLN A 266 -15.37 -18.88 5.29
N SER A 267 -14.72 -19.24 6.39
CA SER A 267 -13.39 -18.71 6.74
C SER A 267 -12.29 -19.22 5.81
N ARG A 268 -12.33 -20.51 5.44
CA ARG A 268 -11.43 -21.09 4.42
C ARG A 268 -11.55 -20.37 3.07
N LEU A 269 -12.77 -20.21 2.58
CA LEU A 269 -13.03 -19.51 1.33
C LEU A 269 -12.57 -18.05 1.40
N GLY A 270 -12.73 -17.37 2.55
CA GLY A 270 -12.24 -16.01 2.74
C GLY A 270 -10.71 -15.89 2.66
N LEU A 271 -9.99 -16.83 3.28
CA LEU A 271 -8.53 -16.89 3.16
C LEU A 271 -8.06 -17.17 1.73
N ILE A 272 -8.67 -18.16 1.07
CA ILE A 272 -8.35 -18.49 -0.33
C ILE A 272 -8.65 -17.32 -1.25
N MET A 273 -9.78 -16.63 -1.06
CA MET A 273 -10.12 -15.42 -1.80
C MET A 273 -9.03 -14.35 -1.66
N ASN A 274 -8.54 -14.10 -0.43
CA ASN A 274 -7.44 -13.17 -0.22
C ASN A 274 -6.18 -13.62 -1.00
N GLY A 275 -5.79 -14.89 -0.92
CA GLY A 275 -4.64 -15.42 -1.64
C GLY A 275 -4.72 -15.25 -3.15
N LEU A 276 -5.92 -15.42 -3.73
CA LEU A 276 -6.13 -15.31 -5.17
C LEU A 276 -6.28 -13.87 -5.66
N LEU A 277 -7.07 -13.04 -4.95
CA LEU A 277 -7.41 -11.69 -5.42
C LEU A 277 -6.35 -10.64 -5.08
N LYS A 278 -5.48 -10.90 -4.10
CA LYS A 278 -4.41 -9.95 -3.74
C LYS A 278 -3.39 -9.77 -4.86
N ILE A 279 -3.09 -10.83 -5.63
CA ILE A 279 -2.14 -10.76 -6.75
C ILE A 279 -2.66 -9.85 -7.87
N PRO A 280 -3.86 -10.07 -8.47
CA PRO A 280 -4.38 -9.15 -9.49
C PRO A 280 -4.57 -7.72 -8.97
N MET A 281 -4.99 -7.54 -7.71
CA MET A 281 -5.04 -6.22 -7.10
C MET A 281 -3.66 -5.53 -7.12
N GLN A 282 -2.62 -6.24 -6.72
CA GLN A 282 -1.27 -5.70 -6.68
C GLN A 282 -0.71 -5.44 -8.09
N LEU A 283 -1.03 -6.32 -9.07
CA LEU A 283 -0.68 -6.11 -10.47
C LEU A 283 -1.28 -4.82 -11.03
N ILE A 284 -2.55 -4.53 -10.74
CA ILE A 284 -3.20 -3.29 -11.16
C ILE A 284 -2.47 -2.08 -10.58
N ILE A 285 -2.16 -2.09 -9.29
CA ILE A 285 -1.48 -0.98 -8.62
C ILE A 285 -0.08 -0.75 -9.19
N LEU A 286 0.70 -1.82 -9.41
CA LEU A 286 2.02 -1.73 -10.03
C LEU A 286 1.92 -1.23 -11.48
N PHE A 287 0.95 -1.73 -12.25
CA PHE A 287 0.74 -1.31 -13.62
C PHE A 287 0.39 0.18 -13.72
N ILE A 288 -0.40 0.71 -12.79
CA ILE A 288 -0.68 2.16 -12.72
C ILE A 288 0.62 2.93 -12.51
N GLY A 289 1.50 2.47 -11.62
CA GLY A 289 2.82 3.08 -11.41
C GLY A 289 3.70 3.05 -12.66
N VAL A 290 3.66 1.94 -13.42
CA VAL A 290 4.34 1.85 -14.72
C VAL A 290 3.73 2.80 -15.75
N MET A 291 2.41 2.98 -15.76
CA MET A 291 1.78 3.97 -16.65
C MET A 291 2.13 5.41 -16.28
N VAL A 292 2.28 5.72 -15.00
CA VAL A 292 2.83 7.01 -14.55
C VAL A 292 4.28 7.18 -15.02
N PHE A 293 5.10 6.11 -15.01
CA PHE A 293 6.43 6.15 -15.60
C PHE A 293 6.38 6.48 -17.09
N VAL A 294 5.48 5.84 -17.86
CA VAL A 294 5.31 6.14 -19.29
C VAL A 294 4.84 7.56 -19.53
N PHE A 295 3.90 8.05 -18.71
CA PHE A 295 3.44 9.45 -18.77
C PHE A 295 4.61 10.43 -18.65
N TYR A 296 5.54 10.20 -17.73
CA TYR A 296 6.73 11.00 -17.55
C TYR A 296 7.84 10.77 -18.59
N GLN A 297 7.66 9.86 -19.56
CA GLN A 297 8.52 9.83 -20.76
C GLN A 297 8.19 10.95 -21.74
N PHE A 298 6.96 11.45 -21.71
CA PHE A 298 6.44 12.50 -22.59
C PHE A 298 6.24 13.84 -21.86
N ASN A 299 6.26 13.85 -20.55
CA ASN A 299 6.13 15.02 -19.69
C ASN A 299 7.35 15.06 -18.76
N THR A 300 8.01 16.19 -18.66
CA THR A 300 9.23 16.31 -17.85
C THR A 300 8.94 16.08 -16.37
N PRO A 301 9.51 15.03 -15.74
CA PRO A 301 9.37 14.84 -14.31
C PRO A 301 10.20 15.86 -13.53
N PRO A 302 9.87 16.16 -12.26
CA PRO A 302 10.75 16.93 -11.40
C PRO A 302 12.06 16.16 -11.16
N ILE A 303 13.17 16.85 -10.96
CA ILE A 303 14.47 16.22 -10.64
C ILE A 303 14.47 15.55 -9.26
N PHE A 304 13.52 15.92 -8.40
CA PHE A 304 13.28 15.32 -7.09
C PHE A 304 11.80 15.45 -6.73
N PHE A 305 11.14 14.35 -6.42
CA PHE A 305 9.67 14.34 -6.24
C PHE A 305 9.21 14.88 -4.89
N ASN A 306 10.09 14.92 -3.87
CA ASN A 306 9.75 15.61 -2.62
C ASN A 306 9.90 17.14 -2.82
N LYS A 307 8.78 17.77 -3.17
CA LYS A 307 8.72 19.21 -3.49
C LYS A 307 9.15 20.10 -2.33
N VAL A 308 8.93 19.68 -1.09
CA VAL A 308 9.33 20.47 0.09
C VAL A 308 10.84 20.59 0.13
N GLU A 309 11.55 19.46 0.06
CA GLU A 309 13.00 19.46 0.07
C GLU A 309 13.59 20.09 -1.21
N LEU A 310 12.94 19.90 -2.37
CA LEU A 310 13.35 20.58 -3.61
C LEU A 310 13.26 22.11 -3.46
N ASN A 311 12.19 22.63 -2.89
CA ASN A 311 12.02 24.06 -2.63
C ASN A 311 13.02 24.58 -1.59
N ASN A 312 13.32 23.77 -0.56
CA ASN A 312 14.30 24.12 0.46
C ASN A 312 15.70 24.32 -0.16
N ILE A 313 16.16 23.40 -1.01
CA ILE A 313 17.48 23.55 -1.69
C ILE A 313 17.48 24.69 -2.71
N LYS A 314 16.36 24.94 -3.41
CA LYS A 314 16.21 26.10 -4.32
C LYS A 314 16.23 27.44 -3.61
N SER A 315 15.90 27.47 -2.32
CA SER A 315 15.95 28.69 -1.49
C SER A 315 17.25 28.81 -0.69
N SER A 316 18.21 27.93 -0.91
CA SER A 316 19.48 27.86 -0.20
C SER A 316 20.66 28.35 -1.08
N ASN A 317 21.88 28.24 -0.56
CA ASN A 317 23.12 28.55 -1.31
C ASN A 317 23.33 27.63 -2.52
N TYR A 318 22.57 26.54 -2.65
CA TYR A 318 22.63 25.59 -3.76
C TYR A 318 21.68 25.94 -4.92
N SER A 319 20.96 27.07 -4.85
CA SER A 319 19.94 27.47 -5.82
C SER A 319 20.45 27.49 -7.26
N GLU A 320 21.59 28.10 -7.52
CA GLU A 320 22.18 28.19 -8.86
C GLU A 320 22.57 26.80 -9.39
N GLU A 321 23.21 25.98 -8.55
CA GLU A 321 23.62 24.63 -8.89
C GLU A 321 22.42 23.75 -9.23
N VAL A 322 21.34 23.79 -8.43
CA VAL A 322 20.11 23.05 -8.66
C VAL A 322 19.41 23.50 -9.95
N ASN A 323 19.36 24.80 -10.23
CA ASN A 323 18.77 25.32 -11.46
C ASN A 323 19.56 24.88 -12.71
N ASN A 324 20.88 24.81 -12.64
CA ASN A 324 21.72 24.30 -13.73
C ASN A 324 21.45 22.80 -13.97
N LEU A 325 21.33 22.00 -12.90
CA LEU A 325 20.98 20.58 -12.99
C LEU A 325 19.57 20.36 -13.55
N GLU A 326 18.59 21.20 -13.20
CA GLU A 326 17.24 21.13 -13.78
C GLU A 326 17.26 21.41 -15.29
N ASN A 327 18.04 22.39 -15.74
CA ASN A 327 18.18 22.69 -17.15
C ASN A 327 18.84 21.54 -17.92
N GLU A 328 19.92 20.96 -17.38
CA GLU A 328 20.59 19.80 -17.96
C GLU A 328 19.64 18.59 -18.03
N PHE A 329 18.95 18.32 -16.94
CA PHE A 329 17.95 17.25 -16.84
C PHE A 329 16.85 17.39 -17.90
N LYS A 330 16.34 18.63 -18.09
CA LYS A 330 15.33 18.93 -19.09
C LYS A 330 15.83 18.68 -20.52
N VAL A 331 17.04 19.12 -20.85
CA VAL A 331 17.65 18.89 -22.17
C VAL A 331 17.80 17.38 -22.45
N LEU A 332 18.24 16.61 -21.44
CA LEU A 332 18.34 15.16 -21.54
C LEU A 332 16.96 14.51 -21.72
N HIS A 333 15.96 14.99 -20.99
CA HIS A 333 14.59 14.48 -21.11
C HIS A 333 14.01 14.76 -22.49
N ASP A 334 14.15 15.96 -23.03
CA ASP A 334 13.66 16.33 -24.35
C ASP A 334 14.29 15.45 -25.43
N LYS A 335 15.62 15.20 -25.37
CA LYS A 335 16.32 14.26 -26.25
C LYS A 335 15.77 12.84 -26.10
N LYS A 336 15.58 12.35 -24.87
CA LYS A 336 15.02 11.04 -24.60
C LYS A 336 13.62 10.88 -25.22
N THR A 337 12.78 11.90 -25.11
CA THR A 337 11.42 11.91 -25.66
C THR A 337 11.46 11.77 -27.20
N VAL A 338 12.35 12.49 -27.88
CA VAL A 338 12.54 12.35 -29.35
C VAL A 338 12.99 10.93 -29.72
N ASP A 339 13.94 10.37 -28.98
CA ASP A 339 14.41 9.01 -29.20
C ASP A 339 13.30 7.96 -28.98
N ILE A 340 12.39 8.19 -28.01
CA ILE A 340 11.23 7.31 -27.77
C ILE A 340 10.23 7.37 -28.93
N TYR A 341 9.92 8.55 -29.47
CA TYR A 341 9.08 8.66 -30.67
C TYR A 341 9.72 7.95 -31.87
N SER A 342 11.01 8.16 -32.09
CA SER A 342 11.77 7.47 -33.15
C SER A 342 11.79 5.95 -32.96
N LEU A 343 11.87 5.46 -31.72
CA LEU A 343 11.82 4.04 -31.38
C LEU A 343 10.46 3.43 -31.71
N LEU A 344 9.37 4.13 -31.40
CA LEU A 344 8.02 3.69 -31.74
C LEU A 344 7.80 3.64 -33.26
N ASP A 345 8.32 4.61 -34.01
CA ASP A 345 8.25 4.63 -35.47
C ASP A 345 9.10 3.50 -36.11
N ALA A 346 10.32 3.29 -35.61
CA ALA A 346 11.17 2.18 -36.04
C ALA A 346 10.51 0.81 -35.77
N GLN A 347 9.77 0.72 -34.65
CA GLN A 347 9.02 -0.51 -34.32
C GLN A 347 7.84 -0.73 -35.26
N LYS A 348 7.08 0.31 -35.61
CA LYS A 348 5.99 0.21 -36.62
C LYS A 348 6.49 -0.19 -37.98
N ASN A 349 7.73 0.20 -38.33
CA ASN A 349 8.41 -0.15 -39.59
C ASN A 349 9.19 -1.47 -39.52
N GLU A 350 9.11 -2.21 -38.41
CA GLU A 350 9.80 -3.50 -38.18
C GLU A 350 11.34 -3.44 -38.31
N ASP A 351 11.95 -2.24 -38.19
CA ASP A 351 13.39 -2.04 -38.24
C ASP A 351 14.06 -2.44 -36.94
N LYS A 352 14.40 -3.71 -36.79
CA LYS A 352 15.01 -4.29 -35.58
C LYS A 352 16.37 -3.66 -35.25
N GLY A 353 17.15 -3.25 -36.24
CA GLY A 353 18.45 -2.62 -36.04
C GLY A 353 18.29 -1.24 -35.37
N ARG A 354 17.43 -0.42 -35.94
CA ARG A 354 17.13 0.92 -35.43
C ARG A 354 16.46 0.88 -34.02
N VAL A 355 15.56 -0.07 -33.77
CA VAL A 355 14.97 -0.31 -32.48
C VAL A 355 16.03 -0.60 -31.41
N GLN A 356 17.03 -1.43 -31.71
CA GLN A 356 18.09 -1.80 -30.80
C GLN A 356 19.01 -0.58 -30.48
N GLU A 357 19.35 0.19 -31.49
CA GLU A 357 20.17 1.40 -31.38
C GLU A 357 19.45 2.45 -30.47
N LEU A 358 18.21 2.77 -30.81
CA LEU A 358 17.41 3.75 -30.06
C LEU A 358 17.13 3.31 -28.63
N LYS A 359 16.87 2.01 -28.41
CA LYS A 359 16.76 1.46 -27.06
C LYS A 359 18.02 1.72 -26.22
N ARG A 360 19.22 1.50 -26.81
CA ARG A 360 20.49 1.79 -26.12
C ARG A 360 20.64 3.28 -25.80
N SER A 361 20.28 4.16 -26.75
CA SER A 361 20.32 5.61 -26.55
C SER A 361 19.40 6.04 -25.39
N VAL A 362 18.13 5.58 -25.40
CA VAL A 362 17.14 5.88 -24.34
C VAL A 362 17.64 5.42 -22.98
N LEU A 363 18.15 4.19 -22.86
CA LEU A 363 18.68 3.66 -21.59
C LEU A 363 19.94 4.42 -21.12
N PHE A 364 20.80 4.85 -22.04
CA PHE A 364 21.96 5.66 -21.70
C PHE A 364 21.56 7.05 -21.18
N ILE A 365 20.60 7.71 -21.84
CA ILE A 365 20.08 9.00 -21.35
C ILE A 365 19.41 8.83 -19.99
N GLU A 366 18.62 7.75 -19.78
CA GLU A 366 18.01 7.43 -18.50
C GLU A 366 19.05 7.29 -17.37
N SER A 367 20.19 6.63 -17.65
CA SER A 367 21.27 6.49 -16.68
C SER A 367 21.89 7.84 -16.32
N LYS A 368 22.05 8.77 -17.28
CA LYS A 368 22.54 10.12 -17.04
C LYS A 368 21.56 10.94 -16.21
N MET A 369 20.28 10.87 -16.53
CA MET A 369 19.24 11.51 -15.72
C MET A 369 19.23 10.97 -14.27
N HIS A 370 19.47 9.67 -14.10
CA HIS A 370 19.56 9.06 -12.77
C HIS A 370 20.80 9.53 -12.00
N GLU A 371 21.94 9.76 -12.67
CA GLU A 371 23.12 10.36 -12.05
C GLU A 371 22.80 11.77 -11.52
N ILE A 372 22.08 12.60 -12.29
CA ILE A 372 21.63 13.93 -11.85
C ILE A 372 20.71 13.80 -10.63
N ASN A 373 19.71 12.90 -10.65
CA ASN A 373 18.82 12.69 -9.51
C ASN A 373 19.59 12.29 -8.24
N ASN A 374 20.58 11.40 -8.36
CA ASN A 374 21.43 11.00 -7.23
C ASN A 374 22.28 12.15 -6.72
N TYR A 375 22.79 12.99 -7.61
CA TYR A 375 23.55 14.15 -7.21
C TYR A 375 22.67 15.17 -6.46
N VAL A 376 21.44 15.41 -6.92
CA VAL A 376 20.46 16.25 -6.21
C VAL A 376 20.19 15.70 -4.80
N LYS A 377 20.08 14.39 -4.63
CA LYS A 377 19.94 13.76 -3.30
C LYS A 377 21.12 14.07 -2.38
N THR A 378 22.34 14.16 -2.92
CA THR A 378 23.51 14.58 -2.12
C THR A 378 23.43 16.05 -1.70
N ILE A 379 22.90 16.92 -2.56
CA ILE A 379 22.66 18.33 -2.23
C ILE A 379 21.59 18.45 -1.13
N VAL A 380 20.50 17.67 -1.21
CA VAL A 380 19.45 17.62 -0.19
C VAL A 380 20.05 17.28 1.19
N ILE A 381 20.89 16.23 1.27
CA ILE A 381 21.56 15.85 2.53
C ILE A 381 22.51 16.95 3.03
N LYS A 382 23.26 17.58 2.13
CA LYS A 382 24.16 18.68 2.51
C LYS A 382 23.40 19.88 3.08
N ASN A 383 22.23 20.19 2.52
CA ASN A 383 21.37 21.27 3.00
C ASN A 383 20.64 20.92 4.30
N ASN A 384 20.15 19.69 4.41
CA ASN A 384 19.43 19.17 5.58
C ASN A 384 19.82 17.71 5.84
N PRO A 385 20.75 17.43 6.79
CA PRO A 385 21.19 16.06 7.08
C PRO A 385 20.10 15.09 7.56
N SER A 386 18.97 15.62 8.02
CA SER A 386 17.81 14.81 8.45
C SER A 386 16.76 14.63 7.36
N ALA A 387 16.97 15.19 6.16
CA ALA A 387 16.02 15.06 5.05
C ALA A 387 15.95 13.64 4.52
N GLU A 388 14.74 13.21 4.19
CA GLU A 388 14.52 11.94 3.52
C GLU A 388 14.86 12.06 2.02
N THR A 389 15.78 11.23 1.56
CA THR A 389 16.22 11.19 0.16
C THR A 389 15.49 10.16 -0.69
N ASN A 390 14.69 9.27 -0.07
CA ASN A 390 13.83 8.37 -0.80
C ASN A 390 12.55 9.10 -1.24
N ASP A 391 12.51 9.52 -2.48
CA ASP A 391 11.38 10.25 -3.04
C ASP A 391 10.35 9.38 -3.78
N LYS A 392 10.52 8.05 -3.76
CA LYS A 392 9.59 7.10 -4.42
C LYS A 392 8.16 7.25 -3.93
N ASP A 393 7.97 7.53 -2.65
CA ASP A 393 6.66 7.67 -2.02
C ASP A 393 5.89 8.92 -2.49
N TYR A 394 6.60 9.89 -3.06
CA TYR A 394 6.03 11.14 -3.57
C TYR A 394 5.68 11.10 -5.06
N ILE A 395 6.23 10.12 -5.84
CA ILE A 395 6.07 10.06 -7.30
C ILE A 395 4.60 10.06 -7.72
N PHE A 396 3.84 9.09 -7.21
CA PHE A 396 2.43 8.93 -7.59
C PHE A 396 1.61 10.14 -7.17
N MET A 397 1.88 10.69 -5.99
CA MET A 397 1.14 11.84 -5.49
C MET A 397 1.51 13.14 -6.18
N SER A 398 2.76 13.33 -6.57
CA SER A 398 3.12 14.47 -7.42
C SER A 398 2.35 14.43 -8.73
N TYR A 399 2.27 13.26 -9.38
CA TYR A 399 1.43 13.08 -10.56
C TYR A 399 -0.05 13.43 -10.28
N VAL A 400 -0.61 12.94 -9.18
CA VAL A 400 -2.01 13.19 -8.78
C VAL A 400 -2.28 14.68 -8.61
N ILE A 401 -1.41 15.39 -7.89
CA ILE A 401 -1.62 16.81 -7.56
C ILE A 401 -1.41 17.71 -8.78
N ASP A 402 -0.43 17.37 -9.62
CA ASP A 402 -0.02 18.27 -10.72
C ASP A 402 -0.88 18.11 -11.98
N TYR A 403 -1.44 16.92 -12.21
CA TYR A 403 -2.06 16.61 -13.50
C TYR A 403 -3.54 16.20 -13.41
N LEU A 404 -4.00 15.63 -12.29
CA LEU A 404 -5.38 15.16 -12.24
C LEU A 404 -6.40 16.29 -12.04
N PRO A 405 -7.62 16.13 -12.59
CA PRO A 405 -8.67 17.13 -12.44
C PRO A 405 -9.16 17.24 -11.00
N THR A 406 -9.68 18.41 -10.66
CA THR A 406 -10.30 18.71 -9.37
C THR A 406 -11.43 17.74 -9.05
N GLY A 407 -11.57 17.37 -7.79
CA GLY A 407 -12.48 16.33 -7.30
C GLY A 407 -11.83 14.93 -7.28
N ILE A 408 -11.06 14.57 -8.31
CA ILE A 408 -10.30 13.29 -8.33
C ILE A 408 -9.12 13.33 -7.37
N ILE A 409 -8.46 14.48 -7.25
CA ILE A 409 -7.40 14.68 -6.25
C ILE A 409 -7.96 14.39 -4.86
N GLY A 410 -9.12 14.97 -4.50
CA GLY A 410 -9.78 14.70 -3.22
C GLY A 410 -10.15 13.24 -3.01
N LEU A 411 -10.61 12.54 -4.05
CA LEU A 411 -10.91 11.11 -4.01
C LEU A 411 -9.64 10.28 -3.73
N LEU A 412 -8.51 10.59 -4.38
CA LEU A 412 -7.25 9.85 -4.17
C LEU A 412 -6.64 10.14 -2.80
N PHE A 413 -6.80 11.33 -2.25
CA PHE A 413 -6.51 11.55 -0.83
C PHE A 413 -7.43 10.71 0.07
N ALA A 414 -8.72 10.59 -0.25
CA ALA A 414 -9.62 9.69 0.49
C ALA A 414 -9.17 8.22 0.39
N VAL A 415 -8.64 7.76 -0.75
CA VAL A 415 -8.03 6.42 -0.89
C VAL A 415 -6.93 6.21 0.17
N MET A 416 -6.04 7.18 0.34
CA MET A 416 -4.94 7.08 1.31
C MET A 416 -5.43 7.07 2.74
N PHE A 417 -6.35 7.97 3.09
CA PHE A 417 -6.97 7.96 4.41
C PHE A 417 -7.71 6.65 4.68
N CYS A 418 -8.47 6.13 3.70
CA CYS A 418 -9.13 4.84 3.81
C CYS A 418 -8.15 3.70 4.07
N ALA A 419 -7.01 3.68 3.38
CA ALA A 419 -5.98 2.67 3.53
C ALA A 419 -5.30 2.75 4.91
N ALA A 420 -4.93 3.95 5.37
CA ALA A 420 -4.40 4.17 6.71
C ALA A 420 -5.41 3.74 7.79
N MET A 421 -6.67 4.18 7.66
CA MET A 421 -7.74 3.86 8.61
C MET A 421 -8.06 2.37 8.66
N SER A 422 -8.03 1.67 7.52
CA SER A 422 -8.38 0.25 7.40
C SER A 422 -7.42 -0.66 8.17
N SER A 423 -6.12 -0.50 7.96
CA SER A 423 -5.09 -1.26 8.67
C SER A 423 -5.05 -0.92 10.15
N THR A 424 -5.02 0.37 10.49
CA THR A 424 -5.01 0.85 11.88
C THR A 424 -6.22 0.37 12.69
N ALA A 425 -7.43 0.35 12.10
CA ALA A 425 -8.63 -0.14 12.77
C ALA A 425 -8.53 -1.63 13.14
N SER A 426 -7.96 -2.45 12.24
CA SER A 426 -7.73 -3.87 12.52
C SER A 426 -6.70 -4.08 13.62
N GLU A 427 -5.65 -3.30 13.62
CA GLU A 427 -4.59 -3.34 14.63
C GLU A 427 -5.10 -2.93 16.01
N LEU A 428 -5.78 -1.78 16.12
CA LEU A 428 -6.38 -1.32 17.38
C LEU A 428 -7.41 -2.31 17.92
N ASN A 429 -8.27 -2.87 17.04
CA ASN A 429 -9.24 -3.87 17.45
C ASN A 429 -8.57 -5.17 17.92
N ALA A 430 -7.45 -5.57 17.32
CA ALA A 430 -6.68 -6.73 17.75
C ALA A 430 -5.95 -6.48 19.09
N LEU A 431 -5.35 -5.30 19.28
CA LEU A 431 -4.73 -4.89 20.53
C LEU A 431 -5.74 -4.91 21.67
N ALA A 432 -6.93 -4.35 21.48
CA ALA A 432 -8.02 -4.36 22.45
C ALA A 432 -8.47 -5.80 22.77
N SER A 433 -8.61 -6.64 21.74
CA SER A 433 -9.01 -8.05 21.89
C SER A 433 -8.00 -8.84 22.73
N VAL A 434 -6.72 -8.74 22.41
CA VAL A 434 -5.65 -9.46 23.13
C VAL A 434 -5.48 -8.94 24.53
N SER A 435 -5.45 -7.62 24.72
CA SER A 435 -5.35 -7.00 26.06
C SER A 435 -6.49 -7.46 26.95
N TYR A 436 -7.73 -7.41 26.49
CA TYR A 436 -8.88 -7.82 27.26
C TYR A 436 -8.86 -9.32 27.59
N THR A 437 -8.61 -10.18 26.59
CA THR A 437 -8.69 -11.64 26.75
C THR A 437 -7.57 -12.20 27.62
N HIS A 438 -6.37 -11.62 27.59
CA HIS A 438 -5.18 -12.21 28.22
C HIS A 438 -4.70 -11.49 29.49
N LEU A 439 -5.07 -10.21 29.65
CA LEU A 439 -4.62 -9.42 30.80
C LEU A 439 -5.74 -9.09 31.80
N THR A 440 -6.98 -8.88 31.31
CA THR A 440 -8.09 -8.42 32.17
C THR A 440 -9.00 -9.58 32.61
N LEU A 441 -9.40 -10.48 31.72
CA LEU A 441 -10.27 -11.61 32.05
C LEU A 441 -9.70 -12.54 33.13
N PRO A 442 -8.41 -12.94 33.10
CA PRO A 442 -7.83 -13.80 34.13
C PRO A 442 -7.83 -13.16 35.53
N THR A 443 -7.75 -11.84 35.61
CA THR A 443 -7.76 -11.12 36.91
C THR A 443 -9.15 -10.94 37.47
N ILE A 444 -10.20 -10.92 36.65
CA ILE A 444 -11.61 -10.79 37.10
C ILE A 444 -12.18 -12.14 37.50
N CYS A 445 -11.75 -13.25 36.86
CA CYS A 445 -12.22 -14.61 37.17
C CYS A 445 -11.48 -15.24 38.37
N SER A 446 -10.49 -14.60 38.95
CA SER A 446 -9.78 -15.04 40.17
C SER A 446 -10.28 -14.39 41.44
N VAL A 447 -11.37 -13.63 41.37
CA VAL A 447 -12.16 -13.11 42.46
C VAL A 447 -13.53 -13.77 42.45
#